data_70c68ca1b1c9bb0bfd64bcd60b1f66a1
#
_entry.id   70c68ca1b1c9bb0bfd64bcd60b1f66a1
#
_cell.length_a   1.000
_cell.length_b   1.000
_cell.length_c   1.000
_cell.angle_alpha   90.00
_cell.angle_beta   90.00
_cell.angle_gamma   90.00
#
_symmetry.space_group_name_H-M   'P 1'
#
loop_
_entity.id
_entity.type
_entity.pdbx_description
1 polymer ?
#
loop_
_entity_poly.entity_id
_entity_poly.type
_entity_poly.pdbx_seq_one_letter_code
_entity_poly.pdbx_strand_id
1 'polypeptide(L)'
;MKITEILVRNFLGIREADIALDKPVALFGGANGAGKSSMEEAVRLALTGDAMRVERKKEYDALLNVGATGGQITVAAGDAHNTITLPAGKLTRGLPDDPRMALVLDAQRFARLAPAERRAFLYDLMGVKIGPDEMRQRLVSRLGYTATLPAGAAARLQAITPLLRAGFDAAQKEAIDRTKGARAAWKAVTGETYGSQKAVTWRPERVEFDEAETIKLESELESIDGETGDVREQIGAAEASRTAANARASKIAELRAVASQHAKRLDSFNHADAQVKEFQPKVDALRASAGAAPAGVECACPECGALLRYLHGVLSAVGARSAIDEEARDKLPEYEASLAMLERAAANRRTDLDAAETAAAQLTLLEAEQVDFVSSAEIDEMRARLAALTARRGKTATDVATASKRQQQAADAADAEKKALAHHSDVTEWDRIAEALGPDGIPAELLNEALEPINEKLADLAELSEWARVYVQADMSIFAGGRPYGLLSESERWRADAHIAAAITLLSGLRLLVLDRADLLIAEERDRLLYWLDDLAFANQIDTALVFMSLKAPPKALPESIEAFWIENSRVAPVRADAEVA
;
A
#
# COMPACT_ATOMS: atom_id res chain seq x y z
N MET A 1 -27.53 27.06 40.61
CA MET A 1 -28.99 27.10 40.30
C MET A 1 -29.72 27.51 41.56
N LYS A 2 -30.38 28.64 41.58
CA LYS A 2 -31.10 29.18 42.74
C LYS A 2 -32.55 28.68 42.69
N ILE A 3 -32.88 27.67 43.50
CA ILE A 3 -34.27 27.21 43.71
C ILE A 3 -34.99 28.28 44.53
N THR A 4 -36.17 28.71 44.06
CA THR A 4 -36.96 29.75 44.70
C THR A 4 -38.25 29.20 45.32
N GLU A 5 -38.74 28.06 44.81
CA GLU A 5 -39.99 27.48 45.27
C GLU A 5 -39.99 25.95 45.14
N ILE A 6 -40.53 25.27 46.11
CA ILE A 6 -40.76 23.81 46.08
C ILE A 6 -42.21 23.56 46.50
N LEU A 7 -42.99 23.01 45.57
CA LEU A 7 -44.39 22.64 45.82
C LEU A 7 -44.53 21.11 45.72
N VAL A 8 -45.02 20.49 46.76
CA VAL A 8 -45.28 19.05 46.78
C VAL A 8 -46.73 18.79 47.22
N ARG A 9 -47.44 18.05 46.41
CA ARG A 9 -48.82 17.61 46.72
C ARG A 9 -48.90 16.08 46.58
N ASN A 10 -49.31 15.41 47.67
CA ASN A 10 -49.59 13.97 47.72
C ASN A 10 -48.47 13.06 47.22
N PHE A 11 -47.25 13.25 47.66
CA PHE A 11 -46.09 12.42 47.31
C PHE A 11 -45.54 11.70 48.52
N LEU A 12 -45.58 10.37 48.51
CA LEU A 12 -45.05 9.49 49.57
C LEU A 12 -45.53 9.95 50.97
N GLY A 13 -44.61 10.27 51.86
CA GLY A 13 -44.86 10.76 53.21
C GLY A 13 -45.34 12.22 53.29
N ILE A 14 -45.41 12.96 52.21
CA ILE A 14 -45.80 14.37 52.13
C ILE A 14 -47.17 14.51 51.50
N ARG A 15 -48.10 15.08 52.21
CA ARG A 15 -49.44 15.48 51.71
C ARG A 15 -49.39 16.85 51.10
N GLU A 16 -48.68 17.78 51.77
CA GLU A 16 -48.65 19.18 51.36
C GLU A 16 -47.34 19.84 51.79
N ALA A 17 -46.63 20.43 50.83
CA ALA A 17 -45.55 21.37 51.05
C ALA A 17 -45.66 22.50 50.03
N ASP A 18 -45.67 23.70 50.52
CA ASP A 18 -45.65 24.94 49.73
C ASP A 18 -44.59 25.84 50.35
N ILE A 19 -43.40 25.90 49.68
CA ILE A 19 -42.17 26.38 50.30
C ILE A 19 -41.58 27.40 49.36
N ALA A 20 -41.51 28.65 49.83
CA ALA A 20 -40.65 29.66 49.24
C ALA A 20 -39.29 29.61 49.92
N LEU A 21 -38.21 29.63 49.15
CA LEU A 21 -36.84 29.67 49.64
C LEU A 21 -36.32 31.12 49.52
N ASP A 22 -36.19 31.78 50.68
CA ASP A 22 -35.72 33.14 50.81
C ASP A 22 -34.20 33.20 50.98
N LYS A 23 -33.61 32.14 51.57
CA LYS A 23 -32.18 32.01 51.87
C LYS A 23 -31.51 30.89 51.05
N PRO A 24 -30.20 30.99 50.85
CA PRO A 24 -29.43 29.97 50.08
C PRO A 24 -29.46 28.57 50.71
N VAL A 25 -29.61 28.41 51.99
CA VAL A 25 -29.56 27.13 52.69
C VAL A 25 -30.93 26.85 53.36
N ALA A 26 -31.55 25.77 52.98
CA ALA A 26 -32.83 25.32 53.57
C ALA A 26 -32.63 24.02 54.39
N LEU A 27 -32.87 24.10 55.69
CA LEU A 27 -32.79 22.99 56.59
C LEU A 27 -34.18 22.39 56.80
N PHE A 28 -34.39 21.14 56.37
CA PHE A 28 -35.60 20.38 56.58
C PHE A 28 -35.46 19.46 57.82
N GLY A 29 -36.08 19.85 58.92
CA GLY A 29 -36.09 19.11 60.16
C GLY A 29 -37.41 18.40 60.43
N GLY A 30 -37.39 17.32 61.23
CA GLY A 30 -38.57 16.60 61.67
C GLY A 30 -38.20 15.28 62.34
N ALA A 31 -39.16 14.66 63.04
CA ALA A 31 -39.00 13.35 63.67
C ALA A 31 -38.67 12.25 62.63
N ASN A 32 -38.14 11.11 63.11
CA ASN A 32 -37.99 9.94 62.24
C ASN A 32 -39.35 9.51 61.67
N GLY A 33 -39.40 9.27 60.34
CA GLY A 33 -40.65 8.93 59.63
C GLY A 33 -41.55 10.13 59.28
N ALA A 34 -41.18 11.37 59.59
CA ALA A 34 -41.97 12.57 59.28
C ALA A 34 -42.15 12.87 57.78
N GLY A 35 -41.26 12.32 56.88
CA GLY A 35 -41.34 12.54 55.44
C GLY A 35 -40.12 13.27 54.87
N LYS A 36 -39.04 13.45 55.60
CA LYS A 36 -37.82 14.15 55.15
C LYS A 36 -37.24 13.58 53.84
N SER A 37 -36.98 12.27 53.80
CA SER A 37 -36.50 11.61 52.56
C SER A 37 -37.54 11.62 51.45
N SER A 38 -38.85 11.68 51.80
CA SER A 38 -39.90 11.91 50.78
C SER A 38 -39.81 13.29 50.17
N MET A 39 -39.44 14.31 50.93
CA MET A 39 -39.22 15.66 50.43
C MET A 39 -37.96 15.75 49.54
N GLU A 40 -36.84 15.12 49.97
CA GLU A 40 -35.65 15.00 49.12
C GLU A 40 -35.95 14.26 47.80
N GLU A 41 -36.62 13.11 47.87
CA GLU A 41 -37.01 12.32 46.69
C GLU A 41 -37.96 13.09 45.79
N ALA A 42 -38.86 13.96 46.30
CA ALA A 42 -39.71 14.82 45.52
C ALA A 42 -38.90 15.84 44.69
N VAL A 43 -37.95 16.52 45.32
CA VAL A 43 -37.07 17.47 44.62
C VAL A 43 -36.28 16.75 43.53
N ARG A 44 -35.72 15.60 43.86
CA ARG A 44 -34.95 14.80 42.91
C ARG A 44 -35.77 14.34 41.71
N LEU A 45 -36.97 13.80 41.98
CA LEU A 45 -37.90 13.35 40.92
C LEU A 45 -38.32 14.49 39.99
N ALA A 46 -38.58 15.69 40.53
CA ALA A 46 -38.92 16.86 39.71
C ALA A 46 -37.73 17.38 38.89
N LEU A 47 -36.53 17.30 39.40
CA LEU A 47 -35.31 17.80 38.70
C LEU A 47 -34.77 16.79 37.66
N THR A 48 -34.78 15.49 37.97
CA THR A 48 -34.18 14.47 37.09
C THR A 48 -35.20 13.66 36.30
N GLY A 49 -36.41 13.48 36.85
CA GLY A 49 -37.41 12.54 36.34
C GLY A 49 -37.19 11.10 36.84
N ASP A 50 -36.17 10.84 37.68
CA ASP A 50 -35.83 9.52 38.20
C ASP A 50 -36.54 9.23 39.52
N ALA A 51 -37.37 8.21 39.57
CA ALA A 51 -37.99 7.72 40.79
C ALA A 51 -37.10 6.69 41.46
N MET A 52 -36.75 6.92 42.74
CA MET A 52 -35.82 6.01 43.45
C MET A 52 -36.44 4.68 43.88
N ARG A 53 -37.75 4.64 44.11
CA ARG A 53 -38.44 3.48 44.73
C ARG A 53 -39.10 2.57 43.71
N VAL A 54 -39.26 3.02 42.48
CA VAL A 54 -39.93 2.27 41.41
C VAL A 54 -39.15 2.42 40.12
N GLU A 55 -39.06 1.35 39.36
CA GLU A 55 -38.30 1.32 38.11
C GLU A 55 -39.10 1.75 36.87
N ARG A 56 -40.43 1.61 36.95
CA ARG A 56 -41.30 1.79 35.78
C ARG A 56 -42.36 2.84 36.05
N LYS A 57 -42.66 3.68 35.05
CA LYS A 57 -43.72 4.70 35.17
C LYS A 57 -45.09 4.15 35.51
N LYS A 58 -45.41 2.91 35.13
CA LYS A 58 -46.69 2.24 35.49
C LYS A 58 -46.84 1.95 36.99
N GLU A 59 -45.77 2.09 37.76
CA GLU A 59 -45.71 1.85 39.20
C GLU A 59 -45.75 3.17 40.00
N TYR A 60 -45.94 4.29 39.32
CA TYR A 60 -45.95 5.63 39.93
C TYR A 60 -47.18 5.90 40.83
N ASP A 61 -48.22 5.09 40.75
CA ASP A 61 -49.29 5.08 41.71
C ASP A 61 -48.83 4.75 43.15
N ALA A 62 -47.79 3.89 43.30
CA ALA A 62 -47.16 3.59 44.58
C ALA A 62 -46.42 4.79 45.20
N LEU A 63 -46.13 5.84 44.42
CA LEU A 63 -45.50 7.08 44.91
C LEU A 63 -46.53 8.09 45.48
N LEU A 64 -47.83 7.82 45.37
CA LEU A 64 -48.87 8.70 45.92
C LEU A 64 -48.94 8.56 47.44
N ASN A 65 -49.28 9.67 48.12
CA ASN A 65 -49.61 9.65 49.52
C ASN A 65 -50.87 8.79 49.78
N VAL A 66 -50.91 8.12 50.92
CA VAL A 66 -52.00 7.20 51.28
C VAL A 66 -53.36 7.88 51.14
N GLY A 67 -54.24 7.28 50.33
CA GLY A 67 -55.58 7.77 50.03
C GLY A 67 -55.66 8.85 48.96
N ALA A 68 -54.57 9.25 48.34
CA ALA A 68 -54.58 10.20 47.24
C ALA A 68 -54.73 9.49 45.89
N THR A 69 -55.46 10.11 44.96
CA THR A 69 -55.64 9.64 43.56
C THR A 69 -54.77 10.39 42.55
N GLY A 70 -54.10 11.44 42.98
CA GLY A 70 -53.20 12.21 42.16
C GLY A 70 -52.24 13.06 43.00
N GLY A 71 -51.08 13.34 42.46
CA GLY A 71 -50.05 14.14 43.10
C GLY A 71 -49.32 15.03 42.10
N GLN A 72 -48.65 16.02 42.63
CA GLN A 72 -47.84 16.94 41.81
C GLN A 72 -46.61 17.39 42.61
N ILE A 73 -45.50 17.50 41.91
CA ILE A 73 -44.29 18.12 42.45
C ILE A 73 -43.85 19.19 41.46
N THR A 74 -43.59 20.40 41.99
CA THR A 74 -43.02 21.49 41.21
C THR A 74 -41.79 22.02 41.92
N VAL A 75 -40.68 22.23 41.17
CA VAL A 75 -39.46 22.90 41.64
C VAL A 75 -39.20 24.08 40.69
N ALA A 76 -39.17 25.29 41.24
CA ALA A 76 -38.95 26.53 40.49
C ALA A 76 -37.59 27.18 40.81
N ALA A 77 -37.00 27.83 39.81
CA ALA A 77 -35.83 28.67 39.93
C ALA A 77 -36.12 29.98 39.15
N GLY A 78 -36.57 31.00 39.84
CA GLY A 78 -37.11 32.20 39.20
C GLY A 78 -38.40 31.86 38.42
N ASP A 79 -38.45 32.30 37.17
CA ASP A 79 -39.63 32.11 36.30
C ASP A 79 -39.67 30.69 35.68
N ALA A 80 -38.57 29.92 35.73
CA ALA A 80 -38.48 28.59 35.16
C ALA A 80 -38.81 27.53 36.22
N HIS A 81 -39.55 26.49 35.82
CA HIS A 81 -39.89 25.39 36.73
C HIS A 81 -40.02 24.04 36.02
N ASN A 82 -39.70 23.00 36.77
CA ASN A 82 -40.05 21.64 36.42
C ASN A 82 -41.26 21.17 37.20
N THR A 83 -42.19 20.53 36.53
CA THR A 83 -43.40 19.96 37.17
C THR A 83 -43.59 18.53 36.76
N ILE A 84 -43.74 17.62 37.72
CA ILE A 84 -44.13 16.26 37.48
C ILE A 84 -45.50 15.95 38.10
N THR A 85 -46.37 15.29 37.33
CA THR A 85 -47.72 14.87 37.77
C THR A 85 -47.76 13.36 37.95
N LEU A 86 -48.39 12.89 39.02
CA LEU A 86 -48.52 11.48 39.37
C LEU A 86 -50.00 11.06 39.33
N PRO A 87 -50.34 9.82 38.98
CA PRO A 87 -49.42 8.73 38.63
C PRO A 87 -48.96 8.73 37.18
N ALA A 88 -49.38 9.70 36.33
CA ALA A 88 -49.07 9.75 34.91
C ALA A 88 -47.55 9.84 34.62
N GLY A 89 -46.74 10.30 35.57
CA GLY A 89 -45.31 10.47 35.39
C GLY A 89 -44.95 11.48 34.27
N LYS A 90 -45.85 12.45 34.01
CA LYS A 90 -45.63 13.47 33.00
C LYS A 90 -44.77 14.58 33.61
N LEU A 91 -43.52 14.67 33.14
CA LEU A 91 -42.61 15.73 33.52
C LEU A 91 -42.61 16.84 32.47
N THR A 92 -42.93 18.04 32.91
CA THR A 92 -42.78 19.30 32.13
C THR A 92 -41.49 19.95 32.60
N ARG A 93 -40.56 20.20 31.69
CA ARG A 93 -39.26 20.77 31.99
C ARG A 93 -39.19 22.24 31.56
N GLY A 94 -38.87 23.11 32.48
CA GLY A 94 -38.48 24.48 32.25
C GLY A 94 -37.08 24.79 32.72
N LEU A 95 -36.54 23.93 33.61
CA LEU A 95 -35.16 24.05 34.10
C LEU A 95 -34.19 23.26 33.19
N PRO A 96 -32.92 23.65 33.11
CA PRO A 96 -31.89 22.91 32.35
C PRO A 96 -31.77 21.44 32.75
N ASP A 97 -31.67 20.57 31.77
CA ASP A 97 -31.44 19.14 31.97
C ASP A 97 -29.94 18.88 31.94
N ASP A 98 -29.33 18.78 33.12
CA ASP A 98 -27.90 18.52 33.27
C ASP A 98 -27.67 17.11 33.82
N PRO A 99 -26.99 16.23 33.08
CA PRO A 99 -26.71 14.85 33.55
C PRO A 99 -25.96 14.80 34.88
N ARG A 100 -25.18 15.83 35.22
CA ARG A 100 -24.45 15.95 36.47
C ARG A 100 -25.36 16.16 37.69
N MET A 101 -26.59 16.63 37.47
CA MET A 101 -27.59 16.86 38.49
C MET A 101 -27.82 15.60 39.37
N ALA A 102 -27.84 14.42 38.75
CA ALA A 102 -28.06 13.17 39.46
C ALA A 102 -26.99 12.83 40.51
N LEU A 103 -25.77 13.35 40.36
CA LEU A 103 -24.65 13.17 41.30
C LEU A 103 -24.62 14.24 42.39
N VAL A 104 -25.15 15.41 42.10
CA VAL A 104 -25.30 16.50 43.04
C VAL A 104 -26.47 16.26 44.00
N LEU A 105 -27.57 15.69 43.50
CA LEU A 105 -28.79 15.37 44.26
C LEU A 105 -28.65 14.10 45.13
N ASP A 106 -27.63 13.25 44.87
CA ASP A 106 -27.32 12.08 45.68
C ASP A 106 -25.83 12.05 45.98
N ALA A 107 -25.44 12.63 47.09
CA ALA A 107 -24.03 12.76 47.49
C ALA A 107 -23.29 11.41 47.49
N GLN A 108 -23.98 10.31 47.77
CA GLN A 108 -23.37 8.96 47.81
C GLN A 108 -23.18 8.34 46.42
N ARG A 109 -23.82 8.90 45.38
CA ARG A 109 -23.86 8.29 44.05
C ARG A 109 -22.46 8.19 43.42
N PHE A 110 -21.64 9.21 43.56
CA PHE A 110 -20.27 9.19 43.00
C PHE A 110 -19.43 8.04 43.59
N ALA A 111 -19.50 7.85 44.91
CA ALA A 111 -18.76 6.78 45.60
C ALA A 111 -19.25 5.36 45.20
N ARG A 112 -20.51 5.23 44.73
CA ARG A 112 -21.09 3.95 44.29
C ARG A 112 -20.79 3.63 42.81
N LEU A 113 -20.36 4.59 41.99
CA LEU A 113 -19.96 4.34 40.60
C LEU A 113 -18.77 3.39 40.53
N ALA A 114 -18.72 2.58 39.47
CA ALA A 114 -17.53 1.81 39.15
C ALA A 114 -16.33 2.73 38.81
N PRO A 115 -15.07 2.31 39.00
CA PRO A 115 -13.91 3.16 38.71
C PRO A 115 -13.91 3.76 37.29
N ALA A 116 -14.31 2.97 36.27
CA ALA A 116 -14.40 3.46 34.88
C ALA A 116 -15.46 4.55 34.71
N GLU A 117 -16.60 4.42 35.39
CA GLU A 117 -17.70 5.41 35.37
C GLU A 117 -17.27 6.71 36.08
N ARG A 118 -16.58 6.61 37.22
CA ARG A 118 -16.01 7.78 37.91
C ARG A 118 -15.05 8.55 37.01
N ARG A 119 -14.16 7.82 36.33
CA ARG A 119 -13.21 8.43 35.39
C ARG A 119 -13.92 9.14 34.24
N ALA A 120 -14.90 8.47 33.60
CA ALA A 120 -15.68 9.07 32.53
C ALA A 120 -16.41 10.32 32.98
N PHE A 121 -17.02 10.28 34.16
CA PHE A 121 -17.69 11.45 34.75
C PHE A 121 -16.72 12.62 35.03
N LEU A 122 -15.53 12.34 35.59
CA LEU A 122 -14.53 13.38 35.86
C LEU A 122 -14.01 14.02 34.58
N TYR A 123 -13.82 13.24 33.51
CA TYR A 123 -13.44 13.77 32.22
C TYR A 123 -14.52 14.70 31.65
N ASP A 124 -15.80 14.30 31.75
CA ASP A 124 -16.91 15.15 31.33
C ASP A 124 -17.01 16.43 32.18
N LEU A 125 -16.91 16.30 33.52
CA LEU A 125 -16.97 17.41 34.46
C LEU A 125 -15.87 18.46 34.19
N MET A 126 -14.64 18.01 33.91
CA MET A 126 -13.50 18.88 33.63
C MET A 126 -13.43 19.35 32.17
N GLY A 127 -14.36 18.89 31.32
CA GLY A 127 -14.34 19.20 29.90
C GLY A 127 -13.15 18.61 29.16
N VAL A 128 -12.55 17.52 29.69
CA VAL A 128 -11.45 16.82 29.02
C VAL A 128 -11.96 16.13 27.78
N LYS A 129 -11.56 16.66 26.62
CA LYS A 129 -11.99 16.12 25.32
C LYS A 129 -11.20 14.85 24.99
N ILE A 130 -11.93 13.76 24.77
CA ILE A 130 -11.37 12.44 24.40
C ILE A 130 -11.73 12.09 22.94
N GLY A 131 -12.03 13.12 22.12
CA GLY A 131 -12.33 12.92 20.70
C GLY A 131 -11.08 12.56 19.89
N PRO A 132 -11.22 11.83 18.76
CA PRO A 132 -10.09 11.40 17.95
C PRO A 132 -9.18 12.54 17.48
N ASP A 133 -9.76 13.69 17.19
CA ASP A 133 -9.00 14.87 16.73
C ASP A 133 -8.17 15.50 17.86
N GLU A 134 -8.75 15.62 19.06
CA GLU A 134 -8.03 16.08 20.24
C GLU A 134 -6.90 15.11 20.61
N MET A 135 -7.18 13.81 20.60
CA MET A 135 -6.16 12.77 20.87
C MET A 135 -5.04 12.80 19.85
N ARG A 136 -5.37 13.05 18.59
CA ARG A 136 -4.36 13.23 17.55
C ARG A 136 -3.49 14.46 17.80
N GLN A 137 -4.08 15.58 18.23
CA GLN A 137 -3.32 16.79 18.56
C GLN A 137 -2.39 16.56 19.75
N ARG A 138 -2.87 15.90 20.81
CA ARG A 138 -2.06 15.54 21.97
C ARG A 138 -0.91 14.60 21.60
N LEU A 139 -1.18 13.60 20.73
CA LEU A 139 -0.15 12.70 20.23
C LEU A 139 0.91 13.46 19.43
N VAL A 140 0.50 14.36 18.54
CA VAL A 140 1.41 15.24 17.76
C VAL A 140 2.28 16.08 18.69
N SER A 141 1.67 16.71 19.71
CA SER A 141 2.38 17.53 20.70
C SER A 141 3.37 16.71 21.50
N ARG A 142 2.95 15.57 22.05
CA ARG A 142 3.81 14.70 22.87
C ARG A 142 4.97 14.10 22.08
N LEU A 143 4.78 13.79 20.81
CA LEU A 143 5.85 13.33 19.91
C LEU A 143 6.82 14.47 19.51
N GLY A 144 6.51 15.71 19.87
CA GLY A 144 7.30 16.89 19.54
C GLY A 144 7.25 17.23 18.05
N TYR A 145 6.20 16.84 17.35
CA TYR A 145 6.03 17.20 15.94
C TYR A 145 5.60 18.66 15.81
N THR A 146 6.22 19.36 14.89
CA THR A 146 5.87 20.74 14.53
C THR A 146 4.79 20.78 13.44
N ALA A 147 4.47 21.96 12.95
CA ALA A 147 3.54 22.15 11.82
C ALA A 147 3.94 21.33 10.58
N THR A 148 5.24 21.09 10.39
CA THR A 148 5.75 20.18 9.35
C THR A 148 6.01 18.81 9.98
N LEU A 149 5.20 17.82 9.60
CA LEU A 149 5.35 16.46 10.09
C LEU A 149 6.60 15.79 9.47
N PRO A 150 7.36 15.00 10.26
CA PRO A 150 8.44 14.18 9.73
C PRO A 150 7.95 13.19 8.65
N ALA A 151 8.85 12.73 7.80
CA ALA A 151 8.52 11.75 6.77
C ALA A 151 7.88 10.49 7.40
N GLY A 152 6.76 10.05 6.83
CA GLY A 152 5.99 8.92 7.32
C GLY A 152 5.11 9.19 8.56
N ALA A 153 5.29 10.30 9.29
CA ALA A 153 4.49 10.61 10.48
C ALA A 153 2.99 10.75 10.17
N ALA A 154 2.65 11.38 9.04
CA ALA A 154 1.26 11.52 8.61
C ALA A 154 0.58 10.15 8.42
N ALA A 155 1.26 9.18 7.79
CA ALA A 155 0.74 7.84 7.59
C ALA A 155 0.59 7.08 8.91
N ARG A 156 1.54 7.22 9.84
CA ARG A 156 1.47 6.61 11.17
C ARG A 156 0.29 7.17 11.97
N LEU A 157 0.12 8.50 11.98
CA LEU A 157 -1.01 9.15 12.64
C LEU A 157 -2.35 8.74 12.01
N GLN A 158 -2.42 8.64 10.68
CA GLN A 158 -3.61 8.16 9.99
C GLN A 158 -3.96 6.71 10.35
N ALA A 159 -2.98 5.86 10.57
CA ALA A 159 -3.20 4.47 10.99
C ALA A 159 -3.72 4.36 12.43
N ILE A 160 -3.25 5.23 13.35
CA ILE A 160 -3.60 5.18 14.78
C ILE A 160 -4.89 5.94 15.12
N THR A 161 -5.16 7.09 14.48
CA THR A 161 -6.29 7.95 14.84
C THR A 161 -7.65 7.24 14.87
N PRO A 162 -8.01 6.35 13.92
CA PRO A 162 -9.28 5.64 13.98
C PRO A 162 -9.39 4.69 15.19
N LEU A 163 -8.26 4.11 15.64
CA LEU A 163 -8.22 3.16 16.73
C LEU A 163 -8.40 3.84 18.09
N LEU A 164 -8.09 5.13 18.20
CA LEU A 164 -8.35 5.92 19.41
C LEU A 164 -9.84 5.97 19.77
N ARG A 165 -10.74 5.76 18.81
CA ARG A 165 -12.19 5.62 19.09
C ARG A 165 -12.52 4.36 19.89
N ALA A 166 -11.73 3.30 19.75
CA ALA A 166 -11.86 2.06 20.51
C ALA A 166 -11.11 2.10 21.86
N GLY A 167 -10.34 3.17 22.11
CA GLY A 167 -9.56 3.39 23.33
C GLY A 167 -8.06 3.35 23.11
N PHE A 168 -7.34 3.82 24.11
CA PHE A 168 -5.87 3.88 24.09
C PHE A 168 -5.21 2.50 23.98
N ASP A 169 -5.76 1.48 24.66
CA ASP A 169 -5.22 0.13 24.65
C ASP A 169 -5.19 -0.48 23.24
N ALA A 170 -6.26 -0.25 22.45
CA ALA A 170 -6.33 -0.73 21.08
C ALA A 170 -5.32 -0.02 20.17
N ALA A 171 -5.17 1.29 20.33
CA ALA A 171 -4.21 2.09 19.58
C ALA A 171 -2.76 1.77 19.97
N GLN A 172 -2.49 1.60 21.26
CA GLN A 172 -1.18 1.20 21.77
C GLN A 172 -0.77 -0.18 21.26
N LYS A 173 -1.70 -1.15 21.32
CA LYS A 173 -1.45 -2.51 20.82
C LYS A 173 -1.06 -2.50 19.33
N GLU A 174 -1.77 -1.75 18.52
CA GLU A 174 -1.41 -1.60 17.09
C GLU A 174 0.00 -1.02 16.93
N ALA A 175 0.35 0.03 17.68
CA ALA A 175 1.68 0.62 17.63
C ALA A 175 2.78 -0.41 18.00
N ILE A 176 2.55 -1.20 19.06
CA ILE A 176 3.45 -2.29 19.47
C ILE A 176 3.58 -3.35 18.38
N ASP A 177 2.48 -3.72 17.73
CA ASP A 177 2.50 -4.73 16.67
C ASP A 177 3.21 -4.21 15.40
N ARG A 178 3.07 -2.92 15.09
CA ARG A 178 3.87 -2.24 14.05
C ARG A 178 5.36 -2.22 14.37
N THR A 179 5.72 -1.93 15.63
CA THR A 179 7.12 -2.02 16.09
C THR A 179 7.69 -3.43 15.88
N LYS A 180 6.94 -4.48 16.27
CA LYS A 180 7.36 -5.87 16.05
C LYS A 180 7.54 -6.18 14.57
N GLY A 181 6.62 -5.72 13.72
CA GLY A 181 6.70 -5.85 12.27
C GLY A 181 7.95 -5.19 11.70
N ALA A 182 8.26 -3.95 12.11
CA ALA A 182 9.45 -3.22 11.67
C ALA A 182 10.75 -3.90 12.12
N ARG A 183 10.80 -4.44 13.34
CA ARG A 183 11.93 -5.25 13.85
C ARG A 183 12.12 -6.54 13.05
N ALA A 184 11.03 -7.20 12.69
CA ALA A 184 11.08 -8.39 11.85
C ALA A 184 11.56 -8.06 10.42
N ALA A 185 11.12 -6.96 9.83
CA ALA A 185 11.57 -6.48 8.54
C ALA A 185 13.07 -6.10 8.56
N TRP A 186 13.52 -5.44 9.62
CA TRP A 186 14.96 -5.17 9.82
C TRP A 186 15.77 -6.46 9.86
N LYS A 187 15.31 -7.46 10.62
CA LYS A 187 15.96 -8.77 10.67
C LYS A 187 15.99 -9.47 9.31
N ALA A 188 14.93 -9.37 8.53
CA ALA A 188 14.88 -9.96 7.19
C ALA A 188 15.92 -9.36 6.24
N VAL A 189 16.19 -8.06 6.35
CA VAL A 189 17.21 -7.37 5.55
C VAL A 189 18.62 -7.68 6.04
N THR A 190 18.83 -7.70 7.35
CA THR A 190 20.18 -7.79 7.95
C THR A 190 20.62 -9.20 8.29
N GLY A 191 19.69 -10.14 8.41
CA GLY A 191 19.92 -11.49 8.93
C GLY A 191 20.09 -11.57 10.44
N GLU A 192 20.09 -10.44 11.16
CA GLU A 192 20.44 -10.33 12.56
C GLU A 192 19.25 -9.97 13.46
N THR A 193 19.37 -10.24 14.76
CA THR A 193 18.34 -9.80 15.72
C THR A 193 18.49 -8.31 15.97
N TYR A 194 17.36 -7.59 15.90
CA TYR A 194 17.29 -6.14 16.12
C TYR A 194 17.78 -5.75 17.51
N GLY A 195 18.54 -4.68 17.58
CA GLY A 195 18.93 -3.95 18.79
C GLY A 195 19.12 -2.47 18.41
N SER A 196 18.65 -1.54 19.24
CA SER A 196 18.64 -0.11 18.90
C SER A 196 20.02 0.45 18.54
N GLN A 197 21.02 0.21 19.39
CA GLN A 197 22.40 0.64 19.12
C GLN A 197 23.01 -0.09 17.89
N LYS A 198 22.74 -1.39 17.80
CA LYS A 198 23.19 -2.22 16.67
C LYS A 198 22.61 -1.74 15.35
N ALA A 199 21.35 -1.35 15.31
CA ALA A 199 20.68 -0.89 14.11
C ALA A 199 21.25 0.44 13.58
N VAL A 200 21.72 1.32 14.46
CA VAL A 200 22.41 2.57 14.08
C VAL A 200 23.76 2.30 13.45
N THR A 201 24.50 1.31 13.97
CA THR A 201 25.89 1.02 13.58
C THR A 201 25.99 -0.08 12.53
N TRP A 202 24.90 -0.80 12.25
CA TRP A 202 24.91 -1.88 11.27
C TRP A 202 25.28 -1.37 9.87
N ARG A 203 26.20 -2.09 9.24
CA ARG A 203 26.59 -1.88 7.85
C ARG A 203 26.69 -3.24 7.20
N PRO A 204 26.26 -3.39 5.94
CA PRO A 204 26.51 -4.61 5.17
C PRO A 204 27.99 -4.77 4.90
N GLU A 205 28.41 -5.97 4.51
CA GLU A 205 29.76 -6.23 4.05
C GLU A 205 30.06 -5.33 2.84
N ARG A 206 31.15 -4.57 2.92
CA ARG A 206 31.54 -3.65 1.86
C ARG A 206 32.15 -4.43 0.71
N VAL A 207 31.52 -4.41 -0.43
CA VAL A 207 32.05 -4.95 -1.67
C VAL A 207 32.74 -3.82 -2.44
N GLU A 208 34.06 -3.95 -2.60
CA GLU A 208 34.82 -3.01 -3.43
C GLU A 208 34.63 -3.36 -4.90
N PHE A 209 34.28 -2.40 -5.71
CA PHE A 209 34.20 -2.48 -7.16
C PHE A 209 34.73 -1.17 -7.78
N ASP A 210 35.25 -1.29 -8.97
CA ASP A 210 35.68 -0.14 -9.77
C ASP A 210 34.79 -0.07 -11.02
N GLU A 211 33.95 0.95 -11.09
CA GLU A 211 33.08 1.20 -12.22
C GLU A 211 33.86 1.48 -13.50
N ALA A 212 35.00 2.20 -13.39
CA ALA A 212 35.84 2.50 -14.52
C ALA A 212 36.53 1.24 -15.10
N GLU A 213 36.92 0.29 -14.23
CA GLU A 213 37.44 -1.01 -14.65
C GLU A 213 36.35 -1.83 -15.37
N THR A 214 35.12 -1.84 -14.86
CA THR A 214 34.01 -2.54 -15.49
C THR A 214 33.73 -2.02 -16.89
N ILE A 215 33.60 -0.71 -17.06
CA ILE A 215 33.38 -0.05 -18.35
C ILE A 215 34.56 -0.35 -19.33
N LYS A 216 35.80 -0.35 -18.83
CA LYS A 216 36.98 -0.67 -19.64
C LYS A 216 36.95 -2.11 -20.14
N LEU A 217 36.59 -3.08 -19.27
CA LEU A 217 36.48 -4.50 -19.64
C LEU A 217 35.34 -4.73 -20.65
N GLU A 218 34.21 -4.07 -20.50
CA GLU A 218 33.09 -4.13 -21.44
C GLU A 218 33.50 -3.59 -22.83
N SER A 219 34.20 -2.44 -22.88
CA SER A 219 34.71 -1.86 -24.11
C SER A 219 35.78 -2.74 -24.78
N GLU A 220 36.65 -3.38 -23.97
CA GLU A 220 37.61 -4.36 -24.48
C GLU A 220 36.92 -5.59 -25.08
N LEU A 221 35.86 -6.11 -24.44
CA LEU A 221 35.09 -7.23 -24.95
C LEU A 221 34.42 -6.90 -26.28
N GLU A 222 33.83 -5.71 -26.41
CA GLU A 222 33.24 -5.21 -27.64
C GLU A 222 34.26 -5.09 -28.77
N SER A 223 35.48 -4.58 -28.46
CA SER A 223 36.57 -4.51 -29.43
C SER A 223 37.01 -5.89 -29.92
N ILE A 224 37.12 -6.87 -29.00
CA ILE A 224 37.50 -8.26 -29.34
C ILE A 224 36.39 -8.90 -30.19
N ASP A 225 35.12 -8.63 -29.91
CA ASP A 225 33.99 -9.12 -30.68
C ASP A 225 34.00 -8.57 -32.12
N GLY A 226 34.32 -7.28 -32.28
CA GLY A 226 34.53 -6.64 -33.58
C GLY A 226 35.67 -7.31 -34.36
N GLU A 227 36.86 -7.40 -33.74
CA GLU A 227 38.05 -8.04 -34.36
C GLU A 227 37.76 -9.52 -34.74
N THR A 228 37.02 -10.23 -33.89
CA THR A 228 36.62 -11.63 -34.15
C THR A 228 35.69 -11.73 -35.35
N GLY A 229 34.75 -10.79 -35.49
CA GLY A 229 33.87 -10.65 -36.65
C GLY A 229 34.66 -10.43 -37.95
N ASP A 230 35.55 -9.46 -37.93
CA ASP A 230 36.39 -9.11 -39.08
C ASP A 230 37.27 -10.29 -39.56
N VAL A 231 37.92 -10.98 -38.62
CA VAL A 231 38.73 -12.15 -38.97
C VAL A 231 37.90 -13.30 -39.52
N ARG A 232 36.69 -13.54 -39.01
CA ARG A 232 35.79 -14.55 -39.58
C ARG A 232 35.35 -14.20 -41.00
N GLU A 233 35.05 -12.96 -41.26
CA GLU A 233 34.69 -12.48 -42.61
C GLU A 233 35.88 -12.66 -43.56
N GLN A 234 37.10 -12.30 -43.12
CA GLN A 234 38.32 -12.51 -43.92
C GLN A 234 38.57 -13.99 -44.20
N ILE A 235 38.41 -14.88 -43.25
CA ILE A 235 38.53 -16.34 -43.47
C ILE A 235 37.48 -16.79 -44.48
N GLY A 236 36.24 -16.38 -44.33
CA GLY A 236 35.15 -16.75 -45.26
C GLY A 236 35.45 -16.30 -46.69
N ALA A 237 35.92 -15.06 -46.86
CA ALA A 237 36.31 -14.53 -48.18
C ALA A 237 37.53 -15.27 -48.76
N ALA A 238 38.52 -15.57 -47.92
CA ALA A 238 39.71 -16.31 -48.34
C ALA A 238 39.41 -17.78 -48.75
N GLU A 239 38.55 -18.46 -47.99
CA GLU A 239 38.07 -19.82 -48.28
C GLU A 239 37.23 -19.86 -49.58
N ALA A 240 36.35 -18.89 -49.76
CA ALA A 240 35.57 -18.72 -51.02
C ALA A 240 36.47 -18.50 -52.24
N SER A 241 37.47 -17.56 -52.08
CA SER A 241 38.47 -17.28 -53.13
C SER A 241 39.27 -18.55 -53.48
N ARG A 242 39.74 -19.28 -52.49
CA ARG A 242 40.48 -20.53 -52.66
C ARG A 242 39.63 -21.61 -53.35
N THR A 243 38.37 -21.75 -52.97
CA THR A 243 37.44 -22.69 -53.60
C THR A 243 37.23 -22.34 -55.05
N ALA A 244 37.03 -21.07 -55.36
CA ALA A 244 36.91 -20.59 -56.76
C ALA A 244 38.20 -20.85 -57.57
N ALA A 245 39.37 -20.56 -56.97
CA ALA A 245 40.68 -20.85 -57.60
C ALA A 245 40.89 -22.34 -57.88
N ASN A 246 40.53 -23.22 -56.95
CA ASN A 246 40.62 -24.68 -57.16
C ASN A 246 39.66 -25.16 -58.25
N ALA A 247 38.41 -24.68 -58.26
CA ALA A 247 37.46 -25.03 -59.31
C ALA A 247 37.92 -24.58 -60.69
N ARG A 248 38.51 -23.36 -60.73
CA ARG A 248 39.12 -22.83 -61.96
C ARG A 248 40.34 -23.69 -62.40
N ALA A 249 41.23 -24.06 -61.49
CA ALA A 249 42.38 -24.91 -61.81
C ALA A 249 41.94 -26.26 -62.37
N SER A 250 40.89 -26.86 -61.78
CA SER A 250 40.27 -28.07 -62.31
C SER A 250 39.71 -27.87 -63.70
N LYS A 251 39.02 -26.77 -63.95
CA LYS A 251 38.48 -26.44 -65.27
C LYS A 251 39.55 -26.21 -66.33
N ILE A 252 40.65 -25.52 -65.95
CA ILE A 252 41.80 -25.34 -66.81
C ILE A 252 42.44 -26.71 -67.17
N ALA A 253 42.54 -27.60 -66.18
CA ALA A 253 43.06 -28.95 -66.41
C ALA A 253 42.20 -29.75 -67.38
N GLU A 254 40.85 -29.71 -67.20
CA GLU A 254 39.89 -30.35 -68.12
C GLU A 254 40.00 -29.79 -69.52
N LEU A 255 39.96 -28.45 -69.67
CA LEU A 255 40.06 -27.81 -71.00
C LEU A 255 41.40 -28.08 -71.67
N ARG A 256 42.51 -28.07 -70.89
CA ARG A 256 43.84 -28.40 -71.41
C ARG A 256 43.92 -29.81 -71.94
N ALA A 257 43.30 -30.76 -71.23
CA ALA A 257 43.20 -32.16 -71.66
C ALA A 257 42.47 -32.30 -72.99
N VAL A 258 41.36 -31.57 -73.18
CA VAL A 258 40.61 -31.55 -74.43
C VAL A 258 41.35 -30.80 -75.54
N ALA A 259 41.89 -29.61 -75.26
CA ALA A 259 42.66 -28.81 -76.23
C ALA A 259 43.92 -29.51 -76.72
N SER A 260 44.61 -30.28 -75.85
CA SER A 260 45.82 -31.09 -76.24
C SER A 260 45.54 -32.11 -77.31
N GLN A 261 44.30 -32.50 -77.56
CA GLN A 261 43.89 -33.42 -78.62
C GLN A 261 43.63 -32.74 -79.99
N HIS A 262 43.73 -31.39 -80.03
CA HIS A 262 43.42 -30.63 -81.22
C HIS A 262 44.12 -31.14 -82.49
N ALA A 263 45.45 -31.31 -82.44
CA ALA A 263 46.23 -31.81 -83.59
C ALA A 263 45.74 -33.18 -84.03
N LYS A 264 45.48 -34.10 -83.13
CA LYS A 264 44.96 -35.43 -83.44
C LYS A 264 43.57 -35.40 -84.01
N ARG A 265 42.69 -34.56 -83.50
CA ARG A 265 41.32 -34.41 -84.01
C ARG A 265 41.29 -33.74 -85.33
N LEU A 266 42.17 -32.76 -85.54
CA LEU A 266 42.31 -32.11 -86.85
C LEU A 266 42.78 -33.12 -87.93
N ASP A 267 43.76 -33.92 -87.62
CA ASP A 267 44.25 -34.97 -88.52
C ASP A 267 43.15 -36.00 -88.79
N SER A 268 42.41 -36.42 -87.76
CA SER A 268 41.27 -37.34 -87.94
C SER A 268 40.13 -36.77 -88.76
N PHE A 269 39.87 -35.47 -88.59
CA PHE A 269 38.88 -34.76 -89.43
C PHE A 269 39.35 -34.68 -90.89
N ASN A 270 40.60 -34.20 -91.12
CA ASN A 270 41.19 -34.09 -92.41
C ASN A 270 41.18 -35.40 -93.17
N HIS A 271 41.47 -36.50 -92.47
CA HIS A 271 41.42 -37.86 -93.09
C HIS A 271 39.97 -38.27 -93.46
N ALA A 272 38.99 -38.04 -92.54
CA ALA A 272 37.59 -38.35 -92.84
C ALA A 272 37.01 -37.44 -94.01
N ASP A 273 37.35 -36.15 -93.98
CA ASP A 273 36.96 -35.21 -95.00
C ASP A 273 37.58 -35.57 -96.35
N ALA A 274 38.88 -35.99 -96.39
CA ALA A 274 39.53 -36.46 -97.58
C ALA A 274 38.84 -37.72 -98.16
N GLN A 275 38.39 -38.67 -97.28
CA GLN A 275 37.66 -39.86 -97.71
C GLN A 275 36.32 -39.45 -98.38
N VAL A 276 35.59 -38.50 -97.82
CA VAL A 276 34.36 -37.94 -98.43
C VAL A 276 34.67 -37.36 -99.79
N LYS A 277 35.70 -36.47 -99.85
CA LYS A 277 36.11 -35.82 -101.09
C LYS A 277 36.60 -36.79 -102.17
N GLU A 278 37.26 -37.87 -101.76
CA GLU A 278 37.66 -38.92 -102.70
C GLU A 278 36.46 -39.78 -103.18
N PHE A 279 35.52 -40.04 -102.29
CA PHE A 279 34.38 -40.92 -102.58
C PHE A 279 33.24 -40.21 -103.25
N GLN A 280 33.01 -38.95 -102.97
CA GLN A 280 31.94 -38.11 -103.58
C GLN A 280 31.95 -38.15 -105.15
N PRO A 281 33.11 -37.97 -105.85
CA PRO A 281 33.13 -38.03 -107.28
C PRO A 281 32.77 -39.43 -107.84
N LYS A 282 33.08 -40.51 -107.08
CA LYS A 282 32.73 -41.87 -107.43
C LYS A 282 31.21 -42.09 -107.44
N VAL A 283 30.57 -41.56 -106.43
CA VAL A 283 29.09 -41.53 -106.28
C VAL A 283 28.48 -40.68 -107.38
N ASP A 284 29.04 -39.50 -107.62
CA ASP A 284 28.52 -38.58 -108.66
C ASP A 284 28.69 -39.16 -110.08
N ALA A 285 29.81 -39.84 -110.36
CA ALA A 285 30.03 -40.55 -111.62
C ALA A 285 29.01 -41.68 -111.77
N LEU A 286 28.84 -42.49 -110.68
CA LEU A 286 27.87 -43.58 -110.66
C LEU A 286 26.41 -43.05 -110.83
N ARG A 287 26.07 -41.94 -110.16
CA ARG A 287 24.78 -41.27 -110.28
C ARG A 287 24.54 -40.77 -111.71
N ALA A 288 25.57 -40.24 -112.33
CA ALA A 288 25.51 -39.83 -113.75
C ALA A 288 25.29 -41.03 -114.71
N SER A 289 26.01 -42.16 -114.51
CA SER A 289 25.87 -43.40 -115.28
C SER A 289 24.51 -44.09 -115.05
N ALA A 290 24.00 -44.09 -113.84
CA ALA A 290 22.71 -44.64 -113.47
C ALA A 290 21.52 -43.82 -114.00
N GLY A 291 21.77 -42.69 -114.62
CA GLY A 291 20.76 -41.78 -115.03
C GLY A 291 20.07 -40.94 -113.92
N ALA A 292 20.63 -41.01 -112.70
CA ALA A 292 20.13 -40.31 -111.52
C ALA A 292 20.90 -38.99 -111.27
N ALA A 293 21.51 -38.44 -112.31
CA ALA A 293 22.18 -37.13 -112.16
C ALA A 293 21.18 -36.05 -111.72
N PRO A 294 21.54 -35.13 -110.85
CA PRO A 294 20.67 -34.08 -110.44
C PRO A 294 20.21 -33.27 -111.65
N ALA A 295 18.89 -33.03 -111.76
CA ALA A 295 18.32 -32.21 -112.81
C ALA A 295 18.82 -30.76 -112.74
N GLY A 296 19.84 -30.50 -113.53
CA GLY A 296 20.20 -29.10 -113.75
C GLY A 296 19.11 -28.34 -114.43
N VAL A 297 19.10 -27.04 -114.33
CA VAL A 297 18.12 -26.19 -115.08
C VAL A 297 18.50 -26.28 -116.54
N GLU A 298 17.61 -26.85 -117.38
CA GLU A 298 17.79 -26.90 -118.79
C GLU A 298 17.27 -25.60 -119.40
N CYS A 299 18.06 -24.91 -120.21
CA CYS A 299 17.71 -23.72 -120.94
C CYS A 299 18.15 -23.83 -122.41
N ALA A 300 17.45 -23.26 -123.28
CA ALA A 300 17.85 -23.15 -124.72
C ALA A 300 18.87 -22.00 -124.87
N CYS A 301 19.94 -22.25 -125.61
CA CYS A 301 20.86 -21.16 -126.00
C CYS A 301 20.13 -20.15 -126.87
N PRO A 302 20.14 -18.86 -126.50
CA PRO A 302 19.37 -17.85 -127.22
C PRO A 302 19.90 -17.56 -128.60
N GLU A 303 21.12 -17.91 -128.94
CA GLU A 303 21.73 -17.67 -130.21
C GLU A 303 21.58 -18.84 -131.24
N CYS A 304 21.71 -20.07 -130.72
CA CYS A 304 21.72 -21.24 -131.65
C CYS A 304 20.60 -22.27 -131.34
N GLY A 305 19.79 -22.06 -130.27
CA GLY A 305 18.71 -22.96 -129.87
C GLY A 305 19.14 -24.31 -129.25
N ALA A 306 20.46 -24.53 -129.14
CA ALA A 306 20.93 -25.74 -128.49
C ALA A 306 20.49 -25.82 -127.04
N LEU A 307 20.03 -26.97 -126.57
CA LEU A 307 19.70 -27.22 -125.17
C LEU A 307 20.96 -27.28 -124.31
N LEU A 308 21.07 -26.36 -123.37
CA LEU A 308 22.14 -26.27 -122.39
C LEU A 308 21.59 -26.65 -121.00
N ARG A 309 22.43 -27.28 -120.18
CA ARG A 309 22.13 -27.59 -118.80
C ARG A 309 23.05 -26.80 -117.87
N TYR A 310 22.46 -26.02 -117.05
CA TYR A 310 23.20 -25.30 -115.96
C TYR A 310 23.21 -26.09 -114.71
N LEU A 311 24.41 -26.49 -114.27
CA LEU A 311 24.63 -27.24 -113.06
C LEU A 311 25.90 -26.74 -112.38
N HIS A 312 25.83 -26.43 -111.09
CA HIS A 312 26.98 -25.99 -110.27
C HIS A 312 27.83 -24.85 -110.91
N GLY A 313 27.18 -23.89 -111.53
CA GLY A 313 27.89 -22.73 -112.06
C GLY A 313 28.44 -22.98 -113.52
N VAL A 314 28.22 -24.13 -114.07
CA VAL A 314 28.72 -24.50 -115.41
C VAL A 314 27.57 -24.77 -116.40
N LEU A 315 27.61 -24.15 -117.56
CA LEU A 315 26.70 -24.44 -118.68
C LEU A 315 27.33 -25.48 -119.61
N SER A 316 26.70 -26.60 -119.80
CA SER A 316 27.12 -27.68 -120.69
C SER A 316 26.04 -28.03 -121.71
N ALA A 317 26.43 -28.45 -122.96
CA ALA A 317 25.48 -28.91 -123.96
C ALA A 317 24.85 -30.23 -123.54
N VAL A 318 23.51 -30.34 -123.69
CA VAL A 318 22.81 -31.59 -123.37
C VAL A 318 23.13 -32.55 -124.54
N GLY A 319 24.04 -33.51 -124.30
CA GLY A 319 24.34 -34.58 -125.28
C GLY A 319 23.26 -35.64 -125.36
N ALA A 320 23.35 -36.48 -126.33
CA ALA A 320 22.41 -37.64 -126.46
C ALA A 320 22.43 -38.44 -125.15
N ARG A 321 21.29 -38.79 -124.60
CA ARG A 321 21.17 -39.64 -123.40
C ARG A 321 21.96 -40.92 -123.68
N SER A 322 22.99 -41.14 -122.85
CA SER A 322 23.69 -42.43 -122.80
C SER A 322 22.71 -43.49 -122.26
N ALA A 323 22.88 -44.72 -122.78
CA ALA A 323 22.12 -45.80 -122.22
C ALA A 323 22.32 -45.90 -120.73
N ILE A 324 21.29 -46.11 -119.94
CA ILE A 324 21.33 -46.29 -118.48
C ILE A 324 22.09 -47.54 -118.24
N ASP A 325 23.18 -47.47 -117.45
CA ASP A 325 23.92 -48.58 -117.00
C ASP A 325 23.20 -49.19 -115.74
N GLU A 326 22.58 -50.42 -116.01
CA GLU A 326 21.81 -51.09 -114.95
C GLU A 326 22.69 -51.50 -113.79
N GLU A 327 23.95 -51.88 -114.00
CA GLU A 327 24.89 -52.26 -112.99
C GLU A 327 25.29 -51.05 -112.07
N ALA A 328 25.42 -49.88 -112.72
CA ALA A 328 25.60 -48.62 -112.02
C ALA A 328 24.38 -48.22 -111.16
N ARG A 329 23.17 -48.50 -111.63
CA ARG A 329 21.93 -48.28 -110.92
C ARG A 329 21.76 -49.18 -109.70
N ASP A 330 22.10 -50.44 -109.83
CA ASP A 330 22.04 -51.37 -108.70
C ASP A 330 23.07 -51.04 -107.60
N LYS A 331 24.26 -50.56 -107.95
CA LYS A 331 25.32 -50.14 -106.98
C LYS A 331 25.14 -48.80 -106.37
N LEU A 332 24.34 -47.88 -106.97
CA LEU A 332 24.15 -46.50 -106.55
C LEU A 332 23.68 -46.40 -105.06
N PRO A 333 22.66 -47.19 -104.61
CA PRO A 333 22.16 -47.07 -103.24
C PRO A 333 23.24 -47.44 -102.19
N GLU A 334 24.05 -48.46 -102.51
CA GLU A 334 25.14 -48.92 -101.66
C GLU A 334 26.26 -47.82 -101.52
N TYR A 335 26.61 -47.23 -102.69
CA TYR A 335 27.60 -46.13 -102.71
C TYR A 335 27.06 -44.87 -102.03
N GLU A 336 25.77 -44.50 -102.20
CA GLU A 336 25.13 -43.39 -101.52
C GLU A 336 25.08 -43.66 -99.99
N ALA A 337 24.76 -44.84 -99.55
CA ALA A 337 24.76 -45.21 -98.17
C ALA A 337 26.20 -45.16 -97.59
N SER A 338 27.19 -45.56 -98.33
CA SER A 338 28.62 -45.49 -97.95
C SER A 338 29.05 -44.00 -97.86
N LEU A 339 28.67 -43.19 -98.82
CA LEU A 339 28.95 -41.73 -98.76
C LEU A 339 28.30 -41.09 -97.55
N ALA A 340 27.01 -41.39 -97.29
CA ALA A 340 26.31 -40.85 -96.15
C ALA A 340 26.97 -41.28 -94.81
N MET A 341 27.54 -42.50 -94.78
CA MET A 341 28.28 -42.98 -93.65
C MET A 341 29.62 -42.20 -93.48
N LEU A 342 30.36 -41.98 -94.53
CA LEU A 342 31.58 -41.17 -94.52
C LEU A 342 31.30 -39.70 -94.13
N GLU A 343 30.26 -39.09 -94.71
CA GLU A 343 29.83 -37.75 -94.36
C GLU A 343 29.45 -37.63 -92.84
N ARG A 344 28.70 -38.61 -92.34
CA ARG A 344 28.43 -38.66 -90.86
C ARG A 344 29.70 -38.82 -90.08
N ALA A 345 30.62 -39.64 -90.47
CA ALA A 345 31.91 -39.80 -89.82
C ALA A 345 32.72 -38.51 -89.84
N ALA A 346 32.76 -37.82 -90.99
CA ALA A 346 33.41 -36.51 -91.10
C ALA A 346 32.73 -35.44 -90.21
N ALA A 347 31.39 -35.40 -90.22
CA ALA A 347 30.64 -34.47 -89.34
C ALA A 347 30.92 -34.71 -87.88
N ASN A 348 30.95 -36.01 -87.42
CA ASN A 348 31.30 -36.35 -86.05
C ASN A 348 32.75 -35.91 -85.68
N ARG A 349 33.71 -36.11 -86.65
CA ARG A 349 35.09 -35.65 -86.46
C ARG A 349 35.21 -34.16 -86.42
N ARG A 350 34.36 -33.46 -87.23
CA ARG A 350 34.27 -31.97 -87.15
C ARG A 350 33.76 -31.50 -85.80
N THR A 351 32.71 -32.15 -85.25
CA THR A 351 32.19 -31.84 -83.92
C THR A 351 33.28 -32.05 -82.85
N ASP A 352 34.02 -33.15 -82.97
CA ASP A 352 35.16 -33.39 -82.03
C ASP A 352 36.23 -32.32 -82.14
N LEU A 353 36.56 -31.86 -83.33
CA LEU A 353 37.51 -30.82 -83.62
C LEU A 353 37.03 -29.46 -83.05
N ASP A 354 35.77 -29.09 -83.36
CA ASP A 354 35.14 -27.88 -82.86
C ASP A 354 35.19 -27.83 -81.31
N ALA A 355 34.97 -28.98 -80.63
CA ALA A 355 35.06 -29.09 -79.19
C ALA A 355 36.50 -28.81 -78.70
N ALA A 356 37.51 -29.22 -79.45
CA ALA A 356 38.91 -28.96 -79.04
C ALA A 356 39.31 -27.52 -79.32
N GLU A 357 38.85 -26.92 -80.43
CA GLU A 357 39.06 -25.53 -80.76
C GLU A 357 38.39 -24.63 -79.70
N THR A 358 37.11 -24.93 -79.37
CA THR A 358 36.38 -24.22 -78.34
C THR A 358 37.08 -24.33 -76.96
N ALA A 359 37.55 -25.52 -76.61
CA ALA A 359 38.30 -25.72 -75.39
C ALA A 359 39.64 -24.96 -75.38
N ALA A 360 40.34 -24.89 -76.47
CA ALA A 360 41.58 -24.08 -76.59
C ALA A 360 41.33 -22.58 -76.43
N ALA A 361 40.23 -22.05 -77.07
CA ALA A 361 39.84 -20.67 -76.93
C ALA A 361 39.45 -20.33 -75.47
N GLN A 362 38.63 -21.17 -74.84
CA GLN A 362 38.25 -21.01 -73.43
C GLN A 362 39.45 -21.11 -72.50
N LEU A 363 40.38 -22.01 -72.77
CA LEU A 363 41.62 -22.17 -72.01
C LEU A 363 42.47 -20.90 -72.04
N THR A 364 42.65 -20.31 -73.24
CA THR A 364 43.41 -19.06 -73.42
C THR A 364 42.76 -17.91 -72.60
N LEU A 365 41.46 -17.79 -72.60
CA LEU A 365 40.73 -16.79 -71.81
C LEU A 365 40.93 -17.01 -70.33
N LEU A 366 40.74 -18.26 -69.87
CA LEU A 366 40.91 -18.57 -68.46
C LEU A 366 42.35 -18.44 -67.97
N GLU A 367 43.36 -18.75 -68.80
CA GLU A 367 44.77 -18.58 -68.42
C GLU A 367 45.26 -17.12 -68.48
N ALA A 368 44.60 -16.28 -69.25
CA ALA A 368 44.92 -14.84 -69.33
C ALA A 368 44.40 -14.03 -68.10
N GLU A 369 43.38 -14.54 -67.44
CA GLU A 369 42.78 -13.88 -66.27
C GLU A 369 43.68 -14.12 -65.06
N GLN A 370 44.24 -13.02 -64.43
CA GLN A 370 44.93 -13.08 -63.18
C GLN A 370 43.95 -13.21 -62.03
N VAL A 371 44.09 -14.23 -61.23
CA VAL A 371 43.28 -14.41 -59.99
C VAL A 371 44.23 -14.57 -58.81
N ASP A 372 44.18 -13.56 -57.95
CA ASP A 372 44.88 -13.61 -56.67
C ASP A 372 44.11 -14.57 -55.77
N PHE A 373 44.80 -15.56 -55.26
CA PHE A 373 44.23 -16.50 -54.27
C PHE A 373 45.05 -16.51 -52.98
N VAL A 374 44.33 -16.59 -51.85
CA VAL A 374 44.94 -16.67 -50.54
C VAL A 374 45.52 -18.07 -50.35
N SER A 375 46.75 -18.15 -49.87
CA SER A 375 47.41 -19.42 -49.64
C SER A 375 46.81 -20.16 -48.44
N SER A 376 47.03 -21.49 -48.38
CA SER A 376 46.60 -22.29 -47.21
C SER A 376 47.25 -21.82 -45.91
N ALA A 377 48.51 -21.41 -45.99
CA ALA A 377 49.25 -20.88 -44.82
C ALA A 377 48.66 -19.62 -44.26
N GLU A 378 48.22 -18.67 -45.13
CA GLU A 378 47.58 -17.41 -44.70
C GLU A 378 46.20 -17.69 -44.07
N ILE A 379 45.42 -18.65 -44.61
CA ILE A 379 44.14 -19.07 -43.99
C ILE A 379 44.37 -19.72 -42.63
N ASP A 380 45.41 -20.55 -42.48
CA ASP A 380 45.75 -21.19 -41.20
C ASP A 380 46.26 -20.18 -40.17
N GLU A 381 46.97 -19.13 -40.61
CA GLU A 381 47.35 -18.01 -39.75
C GLU A 381 46.12 -17.20 -39.26
N MET A 382 45.18 -16.87 -40.16
CA MET A 382 43.93 -16.22 -39.77
C MET A 382 43.12 -17.08 -38.78
N ARG A 383 43.06 -18.39 -38.96
CA ARG A 383 42.42 -19.32 -38.02
C ARG A 383 43.13 -19.35 -36.67
N ALA A 384 44.47 -19.33 -36.63
CA ALA A 384 45.22 -19.25 -35.41
C ALA A 384 44.94 -17.92 -34.66
N ARG A 385 44.85 -16.80 -35.41
CA ARG A 385 44.46 -15.51 -34.86
C ARG A 385 43.04 -15.53 -34.30
N LEU A 386 42.08 -16.14 -35.02
CA LEU A 386 40.71 -16.32 -34.54
C LEU A 386 40.64 -17.13 -33.25
N ALA A 387 41.43 -18.20 -33.13
CA ALA A 387 41.53 -19.02 -31.92
C ALA A 387 42.08 -18.19 -30.74
N ALA A 388 43.13 -17.38 -30.96
CA ALA A 388 43.69 -16.50 -29.94
C ALA A 388 42.69 -15.42 -29.47
N LEU A 389 41.96 -14.79 -30.43
CA LEU A 389 40.90 -13.82 -30.10
C LEU A 389 39.76 -14.48 -29.34
N THR A 390 39.34 -15.69 -29.71
CA THR A 390 38.32 -16.44 -29.02
C THR A 390 38.72 -16.78 -27.57
N ALA A 391 39.96 -17.17 -27.35
CA ALA A 391 40.49 -17.41 -26.00
C ALA A 391 40.57 -16.13 -25.16
N ARG A 392 41.01 -15.02 -25.75
CA ARG A 392 41.04 -13.70 -25.09
C ARG A 392 39.63 -13.25 -24.75
N ARG A 393 38.69 -13.37 -25.70
CA ARG A 393 37.27 -13.10 -25.48
C ARG A 393 36.70 -13.84 -24.27
N GLY A 394 36.98 -15.15 -24.19
CA GLY A 394 36.52 -15.99 -23.08
C GLY A 394 37.04 -15.48 -21.72
N LYS A 395 38.30 -15.09 -21.66
CA LYS A 395 38.88 -14.52 -20.45
C LYS A 395 38.22 -13.17 -20.09
N THR A 396 38.21 -12.23 -21.03
CA THR A 396 37.62 -10.91 -20.81
C THR A 396 36.15 -10.99 -20.44
N ALA A 397 35.38 -11.88 -21.06
CA ALA A 397 33.97 -12.12 -20.70
C ALA A 397 33.80 -12.63 -19.24
N THR A 398 34.71 -13.48 -18.76
CA THR A 398 34.74 -13.93 -17.37
C THR A 398 35.07 -12.78 -16.41
N ASP A 399 36.03 -11.93 -16.80
CA ASP A 399 36.42 -10.76 -16.01
C ASP A 399 35.26 -9.74 -15.94
N VAL A 400 34.57 -9.45 -17.05
CA VAL A 400 33.36 -8.62 -17.10
C VAL A 400 32.27 -9.20 -16.19
N ALA A 401 31.97 -10.49 -16.29
CA ALA A 401 30.95 -11.13 -15.44
C ALA A 401 31.30 -11.03 -13.94
N THR A 402 32.58 -11.11 -13.60
CA THR A 402 33.06 -10.97 -12.23
C THR A 402 32.94 -9.53 -11.74
N ALA A 403 33.30 -8.57 -12.56
CA ALA A 403 33.20 -7.13 -12.24
C ALA A 403 31.71 -6.71 -12.08
N SER A 404 30.85 -7.10 -13.02
CA SER A 404 29.40 -6.83 -12.97
C SER A 404 28.74 -7.46 -11.72
N LYS A 405 29.16 -8.68 -11.34
CA LYS A 405 28.67 -9.33 -10.11
C LYS A 405 29.07 -8.53 -8.86
N ARG A 406 30.30 -8.01 -8.80
CA ARG A 406 30.74 -7.17 -7.67
C ARG A 406 29.96 -5.86 -7.63
N GLN A 407 29.74 -5.23 -8.77
CA GLN A 407 28.92 -4.02 -8.87
C GLN A 407 27.50 -4.25 -8.36
N GLN A 408 26.86 -5.36 -8.77
CA GLN A 408 25.53 -5.73 -8.28
C GLN A 408 25.53 -5.97 -6.77
N GLN A 409 26.52 -6.69 -6.24
CA GLN A 409 26.63 -6.93 -4.80
C GLN A 409 26.83 -5.62 -4.01
N ALA A 410 27.58 -4.65 -4.54
CA ALA A 410 27.76 -3.34 -3.92
C ALA A 410 26.44 -2.54 -3.93
N ALA A 411 25.69 -2.59 -5.03
CA ALA A 411 24.36 -1.96 -5.13
C ALA A 411 23.36 -2.60 -4.16
N ASP A 412 23.33 -3.93 -4.08
CA ASP A 412 22.48 -4.67 -3.15
C ASP A 412 22.84 -4.34 -1.69
N ALA A 413 24.13 -4.21 -1.37
CA ALA A 413 24.58 -3.80 -0.04
C ALA A 413 24.12 -2.38 0.31
N ALA A 414 24.23 -1.42 -0.61
CA ALA A 414 23.76 -0.05 -0.41
C ALA A 414 22.22 0.02 -0.21
N ASP A 415 21.48 -0.75 -0.98
CA ASP A 415 20.02 -0.85 -0.82
C ASP A 415 19.62 -1.50 0.51
N ALA A 416 20.33 -2.56 0.93
CA ALA A 416 20.14 -3.19 2.23
C ALA A 416 20.41 -2.22 3.38
N GLU A 417 21.49 -1.40 3.31
CA GLU A 417 21.78 -0.36 4.30
C GLU A 417 20.64 0.65 4.40
N LYS A 418 20.18 1.17 3.27
CA LYS A 418 19.05 2.11 3.20
C LYS A 418 17.78 1.53 3.79
N LYS A 419 17.43 0.29 3.47
CA LYS A 419 16.26 -0.42 4.02
C LYS A 419 16.40 -0.64 5.52
N ALA A 420 17.57 -1.07 5.99
CA ALA A 420 17.82 -1.27 7.40
C ALA A 420 17.65 0.02 8.21
N LEU A 421 18.18 1.15 7.72
CA LEU A 421 18.00 2.47 8.34
C LEU A 421 16.53 2.90 8.37
N ALA A 422 15.80 2.67 7.28
CA ALA A 422 14.37 2.98 7.22
C ALA A 422 13.57 2.16 8.24
N HIS A 423 13.81 0.85 8.33
CA HIS A 423 13.16 0.00 9.34
C HIS A 423 13.56 0.36 10.77
N HIS A 424 14.81 0.78 11.01
CA HIS A 424 15.23 1.29 12.31
C HIS A 424 14.45 2.57 12.69
N SER A 425 14.30 3.50 11.76
CA SER A 425 13.47 4.70 11.95
C SER A 425 12.01 4.34 12.26
N ASP A 426 11.44 3.37 11.54
CA ASP A 426 10.08 2.90 11.81
C ASP A 426 9.94 2.30 13.21
N VAL A 427 10.90 1.47 13.64
CA VAL A 427 10.90 0.93 15.01
C VAL A 427 10.89 2.06 16.03
N THR A 428 11.78 3.03 15.89
CA THR A 428 11.93 4.16 16.83
C THR A 428 10.64 4.98 16.91
N GLU A 429 10.04 5.30 15.79
CA GLU A 429 8.83 6.13 15.76
C GLU A 429 7.60 5.37 16.28
N TRP A 430 7.45 4.09 15.96
CA TRP A 430 6.36 3.29 16.50
C TRP A 430 6.51 3.01 17.99
N ASP A 431 7.73 2.82 18.51
CA ASP A 431 7.99 2.70 19.95
C ASP A 431 7.60 3.99 20.68
N ARG A 432 7.95 5.18 20.15
CA ARG A 432 7.54 6.48 20.70
C ARG A 432 6.01 6.66 20.72
N ILE A 433 5.33 6.24 19.65
CA ILE A 433 3.86 6.27 19.59
C ILE A 433 3.27 5.32 20.64
N ALA A 434 3.79 4.09 20.76
CA ALA A 434 3.34 3.12 21.74
C ALA A 434 3.53 3.60 23.19
N GLU A 435 4.65 4.26 23.48
CA GLU A 435 4.92 4.88 24.78
C GLU A 435 3.97 6.05 25.08
N ALA A 436 3.76 6.93 24.09
CA ALA A 436 2.84 8.06 24.23
C ALA A 436 1.38 7.62 24.49
N LEU A 437 0.98 6.48 23.94
CA LEU A 437 -0.36 5.92 24.13
C LEU A 437 -0.45 4.96 25.34
N GLY A 438 0.67 4.65 25.96
CA GLY A 438 0.75 3.78 27.13
C GLY A 438 0.16 4.42 28.39
N PRO A 439 0.01 3.62 29.47
CA PRO A 439 -0.60 4.09 30.73
C PRO A 439 0.04 5.35 31.29
N ASP A 440 1.36 5.49 31.18
CA ASP A 440 2.14 6.62 31.69
C ASP A 440 2.26 7.79 30.67
N GLY A 441 1.62 7.65 29.52
CA GLY A 441 1.61 8.65 28.46
C GLY A 441 0.40 9.61 28.54
N ILE A 442 -0.24 9.80 27.38
CA ILE A 442 -1.45 10.66 27.25
C ILE A 442 -2.57 10.24 28.23
N PRO A 443 -2.83 8.93 28.47
CA PRO A 443 -3.83 8.55 29.48
C PRO A 443 -3.54 9.10 30.88
N ALA A 444 -2.28 9.09 31.32
CA ALA A 444 -1.90 9.68 32.61
C ALA A 444 -2.06 11.21 32.62
N GLU A 445 -1.69 11.89 31.54
CA GLU A 445 -1.89 13.36 31.41
C GLU A 445 -3.37 13.72 31.53
N LEU A 446 -4.24 13.05 30.77
CA LEU A 446 -5.68 13.26 30.80
C LEU A 446 -6.27 12.99 32.19
N LEU A 447 -5.76 11.96 32.84
CA LEU A 447 -6.18 11.62 34.19
C LEU A 447 -5.77 12.70 35.20
N ASN A 448 -4.57 13.21 35.10
CA ASN A 448 -4.09 14.29 35.96
C ASN A 448 -4.88 15.58 35.74
N GLU A 449 -5.13 15.96 34.47
CA GLU A 449 -5.98 17.10 34.13
C GLU A 449 -7.40 17.01 34.74
N ALA A 450 -7.94 15.79 34.88
CA ALA A 450 -9.24 15.58 35.48
C ALA A 450 -9.21 15.51 37.01
N LEU A 451 -8.14 14.98 37.60
CA LEU A 451 -8.03 14.74 39.05
C LEU A 451 -7.50 15.95 39.83
N GLU A 452 -6.61 16.72 39.23
CA GLU A 452 -6.00 17.85 39.95
C GLU A 452 -7.06 18.88 40.40
N PRO A 453 -7.97 19.41 39.55
CA PRO A 453 -8.95 20.41 39.98
C PRO A 453 -9.94 19.90 41.04
N ILE A 454 -10.37 18.62 40.95
CA ILE A 454 -11.29 18.09 41.93
C ILE A 454 -10.58 17.83 43.28
N ASN A 455 -9.35 17.36 43.27
CA ASN A 455 -8.57 17.13 44.50
C ASN A 455 -8.17 18.44 45.17
N GLU A 456 -7.89 19.49 44.39
CA GLU A 456 -7.68 20.84 44.95
C GLU A 456 -8.97 21.34 45.60
N LYS A 457 -10.12 21.24 44.89
CA LYS A 457 -11.39 21.68 45.44
C LYS A 457 -11.79 20.89 46.69
N LEU A 458 -11.55 19.58 46.72
CA LEU A 458 -11.74 18.74 47.92
C LEU A 458 -10.82 19.16 49.09
N ALA A 459 -9.59 19.61 48.83
CA ALA A 459 -8.70 20.13 49.85
C ALA A 459 -9.21 21.47 50.43
N ASP A 460 -9.63 22.41 49.56
CA ASP A 460 -10.24 23.68 49.97
C ASP A 460 -11.47 23.44 50.87
N LEU A 461 -12.36 22.53 50.47
CA LEU A 461 -13.57 22.17 51.22
C LEU A 461 -13.26 21.53 52.59
N ALA A 462 -12.20 20.71 52.63
CA ALA A 462 -11.76 20.08 53.89
C ALA A 462 -11.19 21.10 54.86
N GLU A 463 -10.46 22.10 54.37
CA GLU A 463 -9.95 23.19 55.20
C GLU A 463 -11.10 24.05 55.75
N LEU A 464 -12.08 24.39 54.88
CA LEU A 464 -13.22 25.25 55.26
C LEU A 464 -14.14 24.53 56.30
N SER A 465 -14.36 23.22 56.15
CA SER A 465 -15.24 22.45 57.03
C SER A 465 -14.57 21.90 58.29
N GLU A 466 -13.24 22.01 58.37
CA GLU A 466 -12.38 21.32 59.38
C GLU A 466 -12.57 19.79 59.42
N TRP A 467 -13.05 19.20 58.32
CA TRP A 467 -13.21 17.76 58.20
C TRP A 467 -11.96 17.11 57.60
N ALA A 468 -11.90 15.78 57.70
CA ALA A 468 -10.81 15.03 57.08
C ALA A 468 -10.73 15.25 55.57
N ARG A 469 -9.51 15.49 55.06
CA ARG A 469 -9.24 15.68 53.66
C ARG A 469 -9.67 14.47 52.83
N VAL A 470 -10.50 14.69 51.85
CA VAL A 470 -10.94 13.70 50.85
C VAL A 470 -10.09 13.88 49.58
N TYR A 471 -9.74 12.77 48.93
CA TYR A 471 -9.07 12.81 47.64
C TYR A 471 -9.38 11.57 46.81
N VAL A 472 -9.32 11.70 45.48
CA VAL A 472 -9.50 10.63 44.52
C VAL A 472 -8.15 10.29 43.90
N GLN A 473 -7.76 9.01 43.93
CA GLN A 473 -6.51 8.53 43.34
C GLN A 473 -6.65 8.22 41.84
N ALA A 474 -5.51 7.96 41.19
CA ALA A 474 -5.44 7.62 39.77
C ALA A 474 -6.22 6.35 39.40
N ASP A 475 -6.36 5.40 40.28
CA ASP A 475 -7.18 4.19 40.14
C ASP A 475 -8.68 4.44 40.40
N MET A 476 -9.07 5.71 40.66
CA MET A 476 -10.41 6.13 41.03
C MET A 476 -10.82 5.70 42.46
N SER A 477 -9.92 5.20 43.28
CA SER A 477 -10.21 4.94 44.71
C SER A 477 -10.33 6.25 45.46
N ILE A 478 -11.27 6.27 46.43
CA ILE A 478 -11.56 7.44 47.26
C ILE A 478 -10.96 7.19 48.64
N PHE A 479 -10.30 8.22 49.17
CA PHE A 479 -9.71 8.24 50.53
C PHE A 479 -10.21 9.44 51.32
N ALA A 480 -10.36 9.25 52.63
CA ALA A 480 -10.60 10.36 53.54
C ALA A 480 -9.74 10.16 54.81
N GLY A 481 -9.03 11.22 55.22
CA GLY A 481 -8.14 11.13 56.36
C GLY A 481 -7.08 10.05 56.27
N GLY A 482 -6.59 9.76 55.05
CA GLY A 482 -5.61 8.72 54.74
C GLY A 482 -6.15 7.29 54.71
N ARG A 483 -7.45 7.06 54.93
CA ARG A 483 -8.08 5.74 54.90
C ARG A 483 -8.96 5.53 53.65
N PRO A 484 -8.98 4.33 53.07
CA PRO A 484 -9.87 3.99 51.99
C PRO A 484 -11.36 4.17 52.36
N TYR A 485 -12.18 4.66 51.44
CA TYR A 485 -13.60 4.93 51.62
C TYR A 485 -14.36 3.71 52.23
N GLY A 486 -14.05 2.49 51.79
CA GLY A 486 -14.68 1.28 52.30
C GLY A 486 -14.44 0.99 53.79
N LEU A 487 -13.40 1.57 54.37
CA LEU A 487 -13.02 1.40 55.78
C LEU A 487 -13.49 2.56 56.68
N LEU A 488 -14.18 3.54 56.14
CA LEU A 488 -14.72 4.67 56.90
C LEU A 488 -15.99 4.25 57.63
N SER A 489 -16.24 4.87 58.80
CA SER A 489 -17.52 4.80 59.51
C SER A 489 -18.64 5.48 58.67
N GLU A 490 -19.91 5.26 59.03
CA GLU A 490 -21.03 5.89 58.31
C GLU A 490 -20.97 7.42 58.33
N SER A 491 -20.62 8.01 59.47
CA SER A 491 -20.46 9.45 59.62
C SER A 491 -19.29 10.01 58.80
N GLU A 492 -18.14 9.27 58.76
CA GLU A 492 -17.00 9.65 57.92
C GLU A 492 -17.29 9.54 56.42
N ARG A 493 -18.01 8.48 56.01
CA ARG A 493 -18.47 8.35 54.61
C ARG A 493 -19.40 9.50 54.23
N TRP A 494 -20.35 9.80 55.10
CA TRP A 494 -21.28 10.90 54.85
C TRP A 494 -20.55 12.22 54.63
N ARG A 495 -19.56 12.56 55.45
CA ARG A 495 -18.72 13.76 55.27
C ARG A 495 -17.92 13.74 53.98
N ALA A 496 -17.35 12.58 53.64
CA ALA A 496 -16.62 12.43 52.38
C ALA A 496 -17.57 12.61 51.16
N ASP A 497 -18.77 12.02 51.25
CA ASP A 497 -19.80 12.15 50.21
C ASP A 497 -20.28 13.63 50.06
N ALA A 498 -20.43 14.34 51.19
CA ALA A 498 -20.80 15.74 51.21
C ALA A 498 -19.73 16.62 50.52
N HIS A 499 -18.44 16.39 50.83
CA HIS A 499 -17.34 17.07 50.18
C HIS A 499 -17.31 16.79 48.68
N ILE A 500 -17.48 15.55 48.23
CA ILE A 500 -17.48 15.17 46.82
C ILE A 500 -18.65 15.85 46.09
N ALA A 501 -19.86 15.80 46.69
CA ALA A 501 -21.03 16.46 46.07
C ALA A 501 -20.84 17.98 46.01
N ALA A 502 -20.26 18.61 47.02
CA ALA A 502 -19.94 20.03 47.00
C ALA A 502 -18.86 20.34 45.95
N ALA A 503 -17.80 19.55 45.86
CA ALA A 503 -16.78 19.76 44.81
C ALA A 503 -17.36 19.63 43.40
N ILE A 504 -18.22 18.62 43.14
CA ILE A 504 -18.91 18.43 41.86
C ILE A 504 -19.82 19.62 41.57
N THR A 505 -20.60 20.09 42.54
CA THR A 505 -21.53 21.22 42.29
C THR A 505 -20.81 22.52 42.00
N LEU A 506 -19.66 22.75 42.67
CA LEU A 506 -18.83 23.95 42.43
C LEU A 506 -18.14 23.90 41.07
N LEU A 507 -17.54 22.79 40.73
CA LEU A 507 -16.80 22.59 39.47
C LEU A 507 -17.76 22.53 38.26
N SER A 508 -18.97 21.98 38.43
CA SER A 508 -19.97 21.96 37.37
C SER A 508 -20.65 23.33 37.13
N GLY A 509 -20.54 24.27 38.07
CA GLY A 509 -21.27 25.52 38.05
C GLY A 509 -22.76 25.40 38.37
N LEU A 510 -23.26 24.20 38.78
CA LEU A 510 -24.64 23.99 39.18
C LEU A 510 -25.02 24.76 40.44
N ARG A 511 -24.09 24.91 41.39
CA ARG A 511 -24.25 25.66 42.62
C ARG A 511 -25.49 25.25 43.44
N LEU A 512 -25.89 23.97 43.27
CA LEU A 512 -26.96 23.32 44.01
C LEU A 512 -26.39 22.12 44.78
N LEU A 513 -26.72 22.00 46.07
CA LEU A 513 -26.26 20.90 46.92
C LEU A 513 -27.47 20.32 47.65
N VAL A 514 -27.57 18.98 47.68
CA VAL A 514 -28.63 18.28 48.43
C VAL A 514 -27.98 17.25 49.33
N LEU A 515 -28.20 17.38 50.63
CA LEU A 515 -27.60 16.54 51.68
C LEU A 515 -28.68 15.90 52.53
N ASP A 516 -29.01 14.64 52.27
CA ASP A 516 -29.93 13.87 53.10
C ASP A 516 -29.18 13.15 54.25
N ARG A 517 -29.92 12.73 55.28
CA ARG A 517 -29.44 11.94 56.42
C ARG A 517 -28.32 12.62 57.22
N ALA A 518 -28.34 13.94 57.33
CA ALA A 518 -27.38 14.64 58.16
C ALA A 518 -27.48 14.27 59.66
N ASP A 519 -28.50 13.49 60.06
CA ASP A 519 -28.64 12.86 61.37
C ASP A 519 -27.55 11.80 61.69
N LEU A 520 -26.83 11.31 60.68
CA LEU A 520 -25.64 10.47 60.90
C LEU A 520 -24.48 11.20 61.60
N LEU A 521 -24.49 12.52 61.58
CA LEU A 521 -23.54 13.35 62.27
C LEU A 521 -23.92 13.53 63.75
N ILE A 522 -22.93 13.56 64.62
CA ILE A 522 -23.09 13.97 66.04
C ILE A 522 -23.39 15.47 66.11
N ALA A 523 -23.88 15.95 67.23
CA ALA A 523 -24.33 17.34 67.39
C ALA A 523 -23.25 18.36 66.94
N GLU A 524 -22.03 18.22 67.42
CA GLU A 524 -20.90 19.09 67.07
C GLU A 524 -20.61 19.11 65.58
N GLU A 525 -20.68 17.96 64.90
CA GLU A 525 -20.43 17.86 63.46
C GLU A 525 -21.63 18.41 62.66
N ARG A 526 -22.85 18.41 63.20
CA ARG A 526 -24.02 19.09 62.59
C ARG A 526 -23.84 20.60 62.62
N ASP A 527 -23.35 21.14 63.74
CA ASP A 527 -23.05 22.56 63.86
C ASP A 527 -21.97 22.98 62.85
N ARG A 528 -20.90 22.18 62.72
CA ARG A 528 -19.87 22.39 61.70
C ARG A 528 -20.46 22.36 60.28
N LEU A 529 -21.35 21.41 59.97
CA LEU A 529 -22.04 21.35 58.71
C LEU A 529 -22.79 22.64 58.40
N LEU A 530 -23.54 23.17 59.36
CA LEU A 530 -24.32 24.37 59.18
C LEU A 530 -23.43 25.61 58.97
N TYR A 531 -22.35 25.75 59.74
CA TYR A 531 -21.38 26.84 59.53
C TYR A 531 -20.67 26.70 58.18
N TRP A 532 -20.24 25.52 57.83
CA TRP A 532 -19.61 25.25 56.52
C TRP A 532 -20.53 25.67 55.36
N LEU A 533 -21.83 25.35 55.43
CA LEU A 533 -22.81 25.73 54.38
C LEU A 533 -23.08 27.26 54.41
N ASP A 534 -23.08 27.90 55.57
CA ASP A 534 -23.20 29.33 55.72
C ASP A 534 -22.00 30.06 55.08
N ASP A 535 -20.77 29.57 55.32
CA ASP A 535 -19.55 30.08 54.67
C ASP A 535 -19.59 29.95 53.17
N LEU A 536 -20.01 28.77 52.63
CA LEU A 536 -20.18 28.57 51.19
C LEU A 536 -21.23 29.51 50.59
N ALA A 537 -22.32 29.73 51.30
CA ALA A 537 -23.37 30.67 50.86
C ALA A 537 -22.90 32.10 50.90
N PHE A 538 -22.25 32.52 52.00
CA PHE A 538 -21.69 33.86 52.17
C PHE A 538 -20.64 34.18 51.13
N ALA A 539 -19.76 33.20 50.82
CA ALA A 539 -18.78 33.29 49.74
C ALA A 539 -19.40 33.22 48.35
N ASN A 540 -20.74 33.15 48.23
CA ASN A 540 -21.49 33.06 47.01
C ASN A 540 -21.03 31.89 46.13
N GLN A 541 -20.62 30.79 46.76
CA GLN A 541 -20.20 29.57 46.05
C GLN A 541 -21.39 28.65 45.76
N ILE A 542 -22.41 28.64 46.61
CA ILE A 542 -23.68 27.91 46.39
C ILE A 542 -24.85 28.87 46.27
N ASP A 543 -25.80 28.56 45.39
CA ASP A 543 -27.05 29.28 45.26
C ASP A 543 -28.18 28.66 46.09
N THR A 544 -28.14 27.32 46.23
CA THR A 544 -29.12 26.57 47.01
C THR A 544 -28.46 25.35 47.66
N ALA A 545 -28.64 25.16 48.94
CA ALA A 545 -28.37 23.89 49.65
C ALA A 545 -29.66 23.43 50.38
N LEU A 546 -30.04 22.17 50.14
CA LEU A 546 -31.17 21.54 50.81
C LEU A 546 -30.60 20.48 51.77
N VAL A 547 -30.83 20.62 53.06
CA VAL A 547 -30.28 19.74 54.08
C VAL A 547 -31.44 19.06 54.85
N PHE A 548 -31.40 17.74 54.89
CA PHE A 548 -32.42 16.94 55.57
C PHE A 548 -31.84 16.21 56.77
N MET A 549 -32.38 16.50 57.97
CA MET A 549 -31.91 15.83 59.20
C MET A 549 -33.05 15.57 60.20
N SER A 550 -32.88 14.52 60.99
CA SER A 550 -33.79 14.21 62.11
C SER A 550 -33.46 15.10 63.28
N LEU A 551 -34.44 15.84 63.74
CA LEU A 551 -34.37 16.70 64.90
C LEU A 551 -35.48 16.42 65.87
N LYS A 552 -35.25 16.62 67.20
CA LYS A 552 -36.24 16.44 68.25
C LYS A 552 -37.20 17.59 68.37
N ALA A 553 -36.76 18.78 67.97
CA ALA A 553 -37.53 20.01 67.99
C ALA A 553 -37.02 20.95 66.89
N PRO A 554 -37.79 21.92 66.42
CA PRO A 554 -37.33 22.98 65.51
C PRO A 554 -36.11 23.69 66.06
N PRO A 555 -35.09 24.03 65.23
CA PRO A 555 -33.92 24.76 65.66
C PRO A 555 -34.27 26.16 66.09
N LYS A 556 -33.67 26.63 67.20
CA LYS A 556 -33.94 27.96 67.81
C LYS A 556 -33.03 29.07 67.25
N ALA A 557 -31.83 28.70 66.86
CA ALA A 557 -30.84 29.62 66.29
C ALA A 557 -30.19 28.96 65.08
N LEU A 558 -30.02 29.70 64.01
CA LEU A 558 -29.36 29.30 62.76
C LEU A 558 -28.44 30.38 62.27
N PRO A 559 -27.37 30.06 61.56
CA PRO A 559 -26.57 31.02 60.81
C PRO A 559 -27.39 31.87 59.85
N GLU A 560 -26.84 33.02 59.42
CA GLU A 560 -27.58 34.04 58.69
C GLU A 560 -28.11 33.56 57.34
N SER A 561 -27.34 32.77 56.63
CA SER A 561 -27.72 32.26 55.29
C SER A 561 -28.66 31.07 55.35
N ILE A 562 -29.11 30.61 56.53
CA ILE A 562 -29.91 29.39 56.72
C ILE A 562 -31.33 29.72 57.16
N GLU A 563 -32.32 29.09 56.57
CA GLU A 563 -33.69 29.01 57.01
C GLU A 563 -34.12 27.59 57.31
N ALA A 564 -35.10 27.37 58.16
CA ALA A 564 -35.55 26.04 58.51
C ALA A 564 -37.02 25.81 58.21
N PHE A 565 -37.31 24.56 57.82
CA PHE A 565 -38.65 24.06 57.58
C PHE A 565 -38.87 22.83 58.48
N TRP A 566 -40.04 22.78 59.13
CA TRP A 566 -40.42 21.65 59.98
C TRP A 566 -41.43 20.73 59.32
N ILE A 567 -41.11 19.44 59.30
CA ILE A 567 -41.97 18.41 58.72
C ILE A 567 -42.68 17.66 59.82
N GLU A 568 -43.99 17.82 59.86
CA GLU A 568 -44.86 17.17 60.82
C GLU A 568 -46.23 16.88 60.20
N ASN A 569 -46.84 15.74 60.55
CA ASN A 569 -48.19 15.38 60.07
C ASN A 569 -48.33 15.42 58.52
N SER A 570 -47.30 14.97 57.81
CA SER A 570 -47.24 15.00 56.34
C SER A 570 -47.30 16.40 55.73
N ARG A 571 -47.01 17.42 56.47
CA ARG A 571 -46.98 18.83 56.00
C ARG A 571 -45.61 19.46 56.32
N VAL A 572 -45.21 20.43 55.51
CA VAL A 572 -43.98 21.18 55.67
C VAL A 572 -44.35 22.64 55.95
N ALA A 573 -43.81 23.24 57.00
CA ALA A 573 -44.04 24.62 57.37
C ALA A 573 -42.73 25.35 57.74
N PRO A 574 -42.56 26.62 57.45
CA PRO A 574 -41.38 27.40 57.86
C PRO A 574 -41.31 27.49 59.41
N VAL A 575 -40.12 27.33 59.94
CA VAL A 575 -39.82 27.59 61.37
C VAL A 575 -39.67 29.10 61.53
N ARG A 576 -40.67 29.74 62.17
CA ARG A 576 -40.59 31.15 62.51
C ARG A 576 -39.74 31.31 63.78
N ALA A 577 -38.78 32.20 63.77
CA ALA A 577 -38.13 32.63 65.00
C ALA A 577 -39.25 33.20 65.89
N ASP A 578 -39.49 32.59 67.09
CA ASP A 578 -40.47 33.11 68.00
C ASP A 578 -40.15 34.58 68.26
N ALA A 579 -41.10 35.42 67.91
CA ALA A 579 -41.08 36.79 68.41
C ALA A 579 -40.98 36.71 69.92
N GLU A 580 -39.97 37.35 70.48
CA GLU A 580 -39.80 37.48 71.91
C GLU A 580 -41.18 37.65 72.56
N VAL A 581 -41.55 36.67 73.35
CA VAL A 581 -42.69 36.88 74.26
C VAL A 581 -42.23 37.95 75.27
N ALA A 582 -42.79 39.13 75.10
CA ALA A 582 -42.65 40.27 75.96
C ALA A 582 -43.13 39.98 77.39
#